data_811b4446513ee988e1985487bad83ac6
#
_entry.id   811b4446513ee988e1985487bad83ac6
#
_cell.length_a   1.000
_cell.length_b   1.000
_cell.length_c   1.000
_cell.angle_alpha   90.00
_cell.angle_beta   90.00
_cell.angle_gamma   90.00
#
_symmetry.space_group_name_H-M   'P 1'
#
loop_
_entity.id
_entity.type
_entity.pdbx_description
1 polymer ?
#
loop_
_entity_poly.entity_id
_entity_poly.type
_entity_poly.pdbx_seq_one_letter_code
_entity_poly.pdbx_strand_id
1 'polypeptide(L)'
;MKEIPRIRIDDVNEIRILVCHLIYSLGCPLTRDQLAEITSLEQAVNYFDLMEALDGITARLCTCQEVNGVPVYANTKLGDAAAREFGSELPQSIREKMFEEAVKVYTRDEIKKDGLVSVRYAEHENGMCTIGVTIKSEKTGRQKYYLTISAEGKEEADRIKKRIQSSPEGFRRY
;
A
#
# COMPACT_ATOMS: atom_id res chain seq x y z
N MET A 1 3.19 -5.29 32.61
CA MET A 1 3.02 -4.77 31.24
C MET A 1 2.05 -5.69 30.52
N LYS A 2 0.88 -5.20 30.09
CA LYS A 2 0.00 -5.98 29.23
C LYS A 2 0.66 -6.03 27.86
N GLU A 3 1.07 -7.19 27.40
CA GLU A 3 1.47 -7.40 26.01
C GLU A 3 0.27 -7.03 25.11
N ILE A 4 0.45 -6.07 24.25
CA ILE A 4 -0.51 -5.77 23.19
C ILE A 4 -0.49 -7.00 22.28
N PRO A 5 -1.62 -7.70 22.10
CA PRO A 5 -1.63 -8.88 21.24
C PRO A 5 -1.18 -8.47 19.84
N ARG A 6 -0.10 -9.10 19.36
CA ARG A 6 0.33 -8.95 17.97
C ARG A 6 -0.75 -9.56 17.09
N ILE A 7 -1.41 -8.75 16.30
CA ILE A 7 -2.41 -9.23 15.35
C ILE A 7 -1.63 -9.83 14.18
N ARG A 8 -1.80 -11.14 14.00
CA ARG A 8 -1.19 -11.90 12.92
C ARG A 8 -2.29 -12.46 12.02
N ILE A 9 -2.05 -12.44 10.71
CA ILE A 9 -2.89 -13.07 9.71
C ILE A 9 -2.18 -14.34 9.24
N ASP A 10 -2.78 -15.49 9.54
CA ASP A 10 -2.28 -16.83 9.19
C ASP A 10 -3.13 -17.50 8.10
N ASP A 11 -4.35 -17.02 7.87
CA ASP A 11 -5.23 -17.56 6.82
C ASP A 11 -4.81 -17.02 5.45
N VAL A 12 -4.49 -17.94 4.54
CA VAL A 12 -4.03 -17.64 3.18
C VAL A 12 -5.06 -16.82 2.39
N ASN A 13 -6.36 -17.03 2.63
CA ASN A 13 -7.41 -16.27 1.96
C ASN A 13 -7.49 -14.84 2.49
N GLU A 14 -7.34 -14.65 3.80
CA GLU A 14 -7.24 -13.31 4.39
C GLU A 14 -6.01 -12.56 3.87
N ILE A 15 -4.88 -13.25 3.68
CA ILE A 15 -3.67 -12.66 3.07
C ILE A 15 -3.96 -12.25 1.61
N ARG A 16 -4.68 -13.05 0.83
CA ARG A 16 -5.11 -12.68 -0.53
C ARG A 16 -5.98 -11.44 -0.55
N ILE A 17 -6.94 -11.33 0.38
CA ILE A 17 -7.78 -10.14 0.53
C ILE A 17 -6.95 -8.92 0.93
N LEU A 18 -5.99 -9.08 1.85
CA LEU A 18 -5.07 -8.01 2.23
C LEU A 18 -4.27 -7.50 1.03
N VAL A 19 -3.70 -8.37 0.22
CA VAL A 19 -2.97 -8.01 -1.00
C VAL A 19 -3.86 -7.24 -1.97
N CYS A 20 -5.07 -7.75 -2.26
CA CYS A 20 -6.03 -7.04 -3.11
C CYS A 20 -6.40 -5.68 -2.53
N HIS A 21 -6.61 -5.60 -1.22
CA HIS A 21 -6.95 -4.35 -0.52
C HIS A 21 -5.81 -3.31 -0.62
N LEU A 22 -4.56 -3.72 -0.46
CA LEU A 22 -3.40 -2.83 -0.58
C LEU A 22 -3.27 -2.27 -2.00
N ILE A 23 -3.34 -3.12 -3.03
CA ILE A 23 -3.28 -2.71 -4.43
C ILE A 23 -4.45 -1.77 -4.78
N TYR A 24 -5.66 -2.12 -4.34
CA TYR A 24 -6.86 -1.30 -4.56
C TYR A 24 -6.75 0.07 -3.90
N SER A 25 -6.33 0.11 -2.63
CA SER A 25 -6.24 1.34 -1.85
C SER A 25 -5.14 2.28 -2.33
N LEU A 26 -4.01 1.73 -2.79
CA LEU A 26 -2.94 2.51 -3.41
C LEU A 26 -3.29 2.96 -4.85
N GLY A 27 -4.17 2.22 -5.53
CA GLY A 27 -4.52 2.46 -6.93
C GLY A 27 -3.38 2.17 -7.90
N CYS A 28 -2.39 1.36 -7.52
CA CYS A 28 -1.24 1.01 -8.35
C CYS A 28 -0.76 -0.43 -8.09
N PRO A 29 -0.13 -1.07 -9.11
CA PRO A 29 0.48 -2.38 -8.93
C PRO A 29 1.62 -2.35 -7.92
N LEU A 30 1.83 -3.49 -7.24
CA LEU A 30 2.92 -3.67 -6.29
C LEU A 30 3.82 -4.84 -6.72
N THR A 31 5.12 -4.70 -6.49
CA THR A 31 6.06 -5.78 -6.70
C THR A 31 5.96 -6.82 -5.58
N ARG A 32 6.41 -8.04 -5.86
CA ARG A 32 6.52 -9.08 -4.84
C ARG A 32 7.33 -8.63 -3.63
N ASP A 33 8.44 -7.95 -3.87
CA ASP A 33 9.33 -7.49 -2.81
C ASP A 33 8.69 -6.39 -1.97
N GLN A 34 7.95 -5.46 -2.59
CA GLN A 34 7.15 -4.47 -1.89
C GLN A 34 6.07 -5.13 -1.01
N LEU A 35 5.33 -6.10 -1.56
CA LEU A 35 4.33 -6.85 -0.79
C LEU A 35 4.96 -7.58 0.40
N ALA A 36 6.11 -8.22 0.21
CA ALA A 36 6.83 -8.90 1.27
C ALA A 36 7.31 -7.92 2.36
N GLU A 37 7.85 -6.77 1.97
CA GLU A 37 8.28 -5.74 2.92
C GLU A 37 7.10 -5.17 3.73
N ILE A 38 6.02 -4.79 3.06
CA ILE A 38 4.82 -4.22 3.69
C ILE A 38 4.22 -5.21 4.69
N THR A 39 4.01 -6.45 4.28
CA THR A 39 3.31 -7.46 5.10
C THR A 39 4.17 -8.03 6.22
N SER A 40 5.50 -7.87 6.16
CA SER A 40 6.41 -8.27 7.24
C SER A 40 6.37 -7.34 8.46
N LEU A 41 5.74 -6.16 8.33
CA LEU A 41 5.63 -5.20 9.42
C LEU A 41 5.02 -5.86 10.66
N GLU A 42 5.69 -5.72 11.81
CA GLU A 42 5.29 -6.34 13.08
C GLU A 42 5.08 -7.87 13.01
N GLN A 43 5.64 -8.54 11.99
CA GLN A 43 5.45 -9.96 11.73
C GLN A 43 3.97 -10.34 11.50
N ALA A 44 3.20 -9.41 10.90
CA ALA A 44 1.77 -9.60 10.69
C ALA A 44 1.44 -10.75 9.72
N VAL A 45 2.29 -10.97 8.73
CA VAL A 45 2.19 -12.08 7.77
C VAL A 45 3.51 -12.81 7.67
N ASN A 46 3.47 -14.14 7.68
CA ASN A 46 4.64 -14.97 7.42
C ASN A 46 4.99 -14.93 5.93
N TYR A 47 6.28 -14.89 5.61
CA TYR A 47 6.76 -14.86 4.22
C TYR A 47 6.28 -16.05 3.39
N PHE A 48 6.29 -17.26 3.94
CA PHE A 48 5.87 -18.46 3.23
C PHE A 48 4.36 -18.43 2.93
N ASP A 49 3.56 -17.98 3.91
CA ASP A 49 2.11 -17.84 3.76
C ASP A 49 1.77 -16.75 2.71
N LEU A 50 2.56 -15.68 2.65
CA LEU A 50 2.46 -14.68 1.59
C LEU A 50 2.77 -15.28 0.22
N MET A 51 3.84 -16.05 0.08
CA MET A 51 4.20 -16.67 -1.19
C MET A 51 3.10 -17.64 -1.65
N GLU A 52 2.55 -18.45 -0.77
CA GLU A 52 1.41 -19.33 -1.06
C GLU A 52 0.17 -18.52 -1.49
N ALA A 53 -0.10 -17.42 -0.80
CA ALA A 53 -1.20 -16.53 -1.17
C ALA A 53 -0.99 -15.93 -2.57
N LEU A 54 0.21 -15.46 -2.89
CA LEU A 54 0.55 -14.88 -4.19
C LEU A 54 0.46 -15.89 -5.33
N ASP A 55 0.86 -17.14 -5.11
CA ASP A 55 0.72 -18.20 -6.11
C ASP A 55 -0.76 -18.46 -6.46
N GLY A 56 -1.62 -18.47 -5.45
CA GLY A 56 -3.05 -18.71 -5.66
C GLY A 56 -3.85 -17.48 -6.13
N ILE A 57 -3.36 -16.27 -5.87
CA ILE A 57 -4.08 -15.02 -6.20
C ILE A 57 -4.13 -14.78 -7.72
N THR A 58 -3.13 -15.25 -8.46
CA THR A 58 -3.02 -15.06 -9.91
C THR A 58 -4.04 -15.84 -10.72
N ALA A 59 -4.73 -16.80 -10.10
CA ALA A 59 -5.78 -17.58 -10.76
C ALA A 59 -7.00 -16.69 -11.17
N ARG A 60 -7.36 -15.69 -10.36
CA ARG A 60 -8.55 -14.85 -10.59
C ARG A 60 -8.43 -13.41 -10.11
N LEU A 61 -7.80 -13.18 -8.96
CA LEU A 61 -7.87 -11.90 -8.25
C LEU A 61 -6.84 -10.90 -8.74
N CYS A 62 -5.66 -11.36 -9.12
CA CYS A 62 -4.59 -10.50 -9.62
C CYS A 62 -4.01 -11.06 -10.93
N THR A 63 -3.47 -10.16 -11.73
CA THR A 63 -2.51 -10.52 -12.77
C THR A 63 -1.09 -10.39 -12.21
N CYS A 64 -0.18 -11.24 -12.68
CA CYS A 64 1.24 -11.10 -12.40
C CYS A 64 1.98 -10.92 -13.72
N GLN A 65 2.74 -9.85 -13.85
CA GLN A 65 3.58 -9.56 -15.00
C GLN A 65 5.02 -9.36 -14.55
N GLU A 66 5.96 -9.85 -15.31
CA GLU A 66 7.37 -9.59 -15.07
C GLU A 66 7.78 -8.27 -15.73
N VAL A 67 8.22 -7.31 -14.92
CA VAL A 67 8.73 -6.01 -15.38
C VAL A 67 10.20 -5.89 -14.95
N ASN A 68 11.10 -5.86 -15.93
CA ASN A 68 12.56 -5.83 -15.69
C ASN A 68 13.05 -6.95 -14.74
N GLY A 69 12.52 -8.17 -14.91
CA GLY A 69 12.89 -9.31 -14.07
C GLY A 69 12.22 -9.36 -12.69
N VAL A 70 11.29 -8.45 -12.41
CA VAL A 70 10.59 -8.36 -11.11
C VAL A 70 9.12 -8.68 -11.30
N PRO A 71 8.55 -9.65 -10.54
CA PRO A 71 7.11 -9.91 -10.56
C PRO A 71 6.32 -8.73 -9.98
N VAL A 72 5.35 -8.25 -10.74
CA VAL A 72 4.46 -7.13 -10.39
C VAL A 72 3.01 -7.61 -10.41
N TYR A 73 2.30 -7.37 -9.34
CA TYR A 73 0.91 -7.79 -9.14
C TYR A 73 -0.04 -6.60 -9.31
N ALA A 74 -1.09 -6.79 -10.09
CA ALA A 74 -2.16 -5.82 -10.27
C ALA A 74 -3.51 -6.51 -10.10
N ASN A 75 -4.47 -5.85 -9.45
CA ASN A 75 -5.82 -6.39 -9.31
C ASN A 75 -6.51 -6.55 -10.66
N THR A 76 -7.26 -7.64 -10.79
CA THR A 76 -8.33 -7.75 -11.79
C THR A 76 -9.58 -7.01 -11.29
N LYS A 77 -10.62 -6.92 -12.11
CA LYS A 77 -11.94 -6.42 -11.66
C LYS A 77 -12.50 -7.23 -10.49
N LEU A 78 -12.22 -8.53 -10.47
CA LEU A 78 -12.63 -9.42 -9.37
C LEU A 78 -11.80 -9.16 -8.11
N GLY A 79 -10.50 -8.88 -8.26
CA GLY A 79 -9.63 -8.48 -7.15
C GLY A 79 -10.09 -7.16 -6.51
N ASP A 80 -10.46 -6.18 -7.32
CA ASP A 80 -11.01 -4.92 -6.81
C ASP A 80 -12.36 -5.11 -6.10
N ALA A 81 -13.22 -5.97 -6.63
CA ALA A 81 -14.48 -6.32 -5.98
C ALA A 81 -14.23 -7.02 -4.63
N ALA A 82 -13.32 -7.99 -4.60
CA ALA A 82 -12.93 -8.70 -3.37
C ALA A 82 -12.35 -7.73 -2.32
N ALA A 83 -11.52 -6.78 -2.73
CA ALA A 83 -10.98 -5.76 -1.83
C ALA A 83 -12.08 -4.88 -1.20
N ARG A 84 -13.09 -4.49 -1.98
CA ARG A 84 -14.22 -3.67 -1.49
C ARG A 84 -15.16 -4.44 -0.59
N GLU A 85 -15.49 -5.68 -0.94
CA GLU A 85 -16.48 -6.49 -0.22
C GLU A 85 -15.90 -7.07 1.08
N PHE A 86 -14.69 -7.63 1.01
CA PHE A 86 -14.08 -8.38 2.11
C PHE A 86 -12.97 -7.62 2.84
N GLY A 87 -12.49 -6.51 2.29
CA GLY A 87 -11.45 -5.72 2.94
C GLY A 87 -11.83 -5.24 4.34
N SER A 88 -13.12 -4.97 4.59
CA SER A 88 -13.62 -4.56 5.91
C SER A 88 -13.65 -5.69 6.95
N GLU A 89 -13.55 -6.96 6.54
CA GLU A 89 -13.46 -8.11 7.43
C GLU A 89 -12.07 -8.24 8.07
N LEU A 90 -11.05 -7.68 7.42
CA LEU A 90 -9.72 -7.61 8.00
C LEU A 90 -9.69 -6.67 9.21
N PRO A 91 -8.91 -6.96 10.25
CA PRO A 91 -8.77 -6.07 11.40
C PRO A 91 -8.37 -4.65 10.96
N GLN A 92 -9.10 -3.65 11.44
CA GLN A 92 -8.88 -2.25 11.07
C GLN A 92 -7.43 -1.81 11.32
N SER A 93 -6.86 -2.20 12.46
CA SER A 93 -5.48 -1.86 12.82
C SER A 93 -4.46 -2.42 11.82
N ILE A 94 -4.68 -3.61 11.27
CA ILE A 94 -3.84 -4.19 10.23
C ILE A 94 -4.00 -3.42 8.92
N ARG A 95 -5.22 -3.15 8.49
CA ARG A 95 -5.48 -2.41 7.26
C ARG A 95 -4.80 -1.04 7.27
N GLU A 96 -4.97 -0.29 8.35
CA GLU A 96 -4.37 1.03 8.50
C GLU A 96 -2.85 0.98 8.50
N LYS A 97 -2.24 0.12 9.33
CA LYS A 97 -0.79 -0.01 9.42
C LYS A 97 -0.15 -0.48 8.12
N MET A 98 -0.73 -1.52 7.50
CA MET A 98 -0.22 -2.05 6.24
C MET A 98 -0.35 -1.02 5.11
N PHE A 99 -1.44 -0.27 5.09
CA PHE A 99 -1.63 0.78 4.11
C PHE A 99 -0.63 1.94 4.29
N GLU A 100 -0.42 2.42 5.52
CA GLU A 100 0.60 3.43 5.81
C GLU A 100 1.99 2.96 5.39
N GLU A 101 2.33 1.70 5.65
CA GLU A 101 3.60 1.12 5.24
C GLU A 101 3.67 0.96 3.71
N ALA A 102 2.58 0.58 3.06
CA ALA A 102 2.50 0.49 1.60
C ALA A 102 2.77 1.83 0.92
N VAL A 103 2.17 2.91 1.43
CA VAL A 103 2.44 4.27 0.92
C VAL A 103 3.92 4.63 1.09
N LYS A 104 4.49 4.32 2.24
CA LYS A 104 5.89 4.63 2.56
C LYS A 104 6.87 3.85 1.68
N VAL A 105 6.67 2.53 1.55
CA VAL A 105 7.51 1.65 0.72
C VAL A 105 7.43 2.07 -0.75
N TYR A 106 6.21 2.23 -1.27
CA TYR A 106 6.00 2.64 -2.66
C TYR A 106 6.62 4.01 -2.96
N THR A 107 6.38 5.00 -2.11
CA THR A 107 6.92 6.36 -2.27
C THR A 107 8.44 6.36 -2.22
N ARG A 108 9.04 5.62 -1.29
CA ARG A 108 10.49 5.45 -1.19
C ARG A 108 11.09 4.89 -2.49
N ASP A 109 10.47 3.84 -3.01
CA ASP A 109 10.97 3.16 -4.20
C ASP A 109 10.83 4.03 -5.46
N GLU A 110 9.75 4.82 -5.55
CA GLU A 110 9.56 5.76 -6.64
C GLU A 110 10.52 6.97 -6.56
N ILE A 111 10.87 7.42 -5.35
CA ILE A 111 11.92 8.44 -5.16
C ILE A 111 13.28 7.90 -5.61
N LYS A 112 13.61 6.64 -5.28
CA LYS A 112 14.84 5.99 -5.73
C LYS A 112 14.94 5.89 -7.25
N LYS A 113 13.80 5.83 -7.94
CA LYS A 113 13.72 5.84 -9.41
C LYS A 113 13.85 7.23 -10.03
N ASP A 114 14.22 8.25 -9.29
CA ASP A 114 14.41 9.62 -9.76
C ASP A 114 13.13 10.48 -9.71
N GLY A 115 12.54 10.63 -8.51
CA GLY A 115 11.30 11.38 -8.33
C GLY A 115 11.28 12.36 -7.16
N LEU A 116 10.62 13.52 -7.38
CA LEU A 116 10.23 14.47 -6.32
C LEU A 116 8.79 14.19 -5.88
N VAL A 117 8.58 14.17 -4.57
CA VAL A 117 7.28 13.90 -3.98
C VAL A 117 6.62 15.18 -3.48
N SER A 118 5.38 15.40 -3.87
CA SER A 118 4.53 16.43 -3.28
C SER A 118 3.24 15.81 -2.75
N VAL A 119 2.79 16.28 -1.58
CA VAL A 119 1.59 15.78 -0.91
C VAL A 119 0.60 16.94 -0.75
N ARG A 120 -0.63 16.71 -1.22
CA ARG A 120 -1.76 17.64 -1.05
C ARG A 120 -2.93 16.88 -0.47
N TYR A 121 -3.81 17.55 0.23
CA TYR A 121 -5.06 16.94 0.66
C TYR A 121 -6.24 17.87 0.42
N ALA A 122 -7.40 17.28 0.23
CA ALA A 122 -8.68 17.95 0.11
C ALA A 122 -9.67 17.33 1.08
N GLU A 123 -10.42 18.17 1.78
CA GLU A 123 -11.52 17.78 2.66
C GLU A 123 -12.83 17.82 1.88
N HIS A 124 -13.66 16.80 2.05
CA HIS A 124 -14.95 16.66 1.38
C HIS A 124 -16.10 16.94 2.37
N GLU A 125 -17.25 17.34 1.83
CA GLU A 125 -18.45 17.69 2.63
C GLU A 125 -18.96 16.54 3.52
N ASN A 126 -18.66 15.30 3.17
CA ASN A 126 -19.01 14.11 3.95
C ASN A 126 -18.02 13.79 5.09
N GLY A 127 -17.05 14.68 5.38
CA GLY A 127 -16.03 14.49 6.38
C GLY A 127 -14.87 13.56 5.97
N MET A 128 -14.93 12.98 4.78
CA MET A 128 -13.81 12.22 4.22
C MET A 128 -12.73 13.17 3.70
N CYS A 129 -11.49 12.76 3.78
CA CYS A 129 -10.36 13.46 3.21
C CYS A 129 -9.71 12.64 2.10
N THR A 130 -9.25 13.32 1.07
CA THR A 130 -8.47 12.71 0.00
C THR A 130 -7.06 13.28 0.02
N ILE A 131 -6.06 12.41 0.11
CA ILE A 131 -4.65 12.78 0.04
C ILE A 131 -4.13 12.44 -1.34
N GLY A 132 -3.67 13.45 -2.07
CA GLY A 132 -3.00 13.29 -3.35
C GLY A 132 -1.48 13.29 -3.17
N VAL A 133 -0.82 12.22 -3.56
CA VAL A 133 0.65 12.11 -3.59
C VAL A 133 1.10 12.16 -5.04
N THR A 134 1.82 13.20 -5.42
CA THR A 134 2.35 13.37 -6.78
C THR A 134 3.84 13.12 -6.77
N ILE A 135 4.30 12.23 -7.64
CA ILE A 135 5.71 11.94 -7.87
C ILE A 135 6.09 12.47 -9.24
N LYS A 136 7.06 13.38 -9.29
CA LYS A 136 7.55 14.03 -10.51
C LYS A 136 9.01 13.65 -10.75
N SER A 137 9.38 13.50 -12.02
CA SER A 137 10.77 13.35 -12.40
C SER A 137 11.57 14.62 -12.07
N GLU A 138 12.69 14.48 -11.37
CA GLU A 138 13.63 15.59 -11.11
C GLU A 138 14.17 16.19 -12.42
N LYS A 139 14.47 15.32 -13.40
CA LYS A 139 15.09 15.74 -14.68
C LYS A 139 14.15 16.51 -15.58
N THR A 140 12.88 16.13 -15.62
CA THR A 140 11.92 16.68 -16.61
C THR A 140 10.81 17.53 -15.98
N GLY A 141 10.65 17.48 -14.64
CA GLY A 141 9.53 18.09 -13.93
C GLY A 141 8.17 17.45 -14.24
N ARG A 142 8.12 16.43 -15.11
CA ARG A 142 6.88 15.77 -15.49
C ARG A 142 6.39 14.85 -14.37
N GLN A 143 5.06 14.83 -14.19
CA GLN A 143 4.41 13.90 -13.27
C GLN A 143 4.59 12.47 -13.78
N LYS A 144 5.16 11.60 -12.94
CA LYS A 144 5.30 10.16 -13.21
C LYS A 144 4.13 9.38 -12.65
N TYR A 145 3.78 9.67 -11.40
CA TYR A 145 2.74 8.95 -10.67
C TYR A 145 1.86 9.91 -9.89
N TYR A 146 0.63 9.51 -9.70
CA TYR A 146 -0.32 10.17 -8.83
C TYR A 146 -1.05 9.10 -8.01
N LEU A 147 -0.94 9.20 -6.69
CA LEU A 147 -1.62 8.33 -5.73
C LEU A 147 -2.73 9.12 -5.06
N THR A 148 -3.88 8.51 -4.96
CA THR A 148 -4.99 9.06 -4.19
C THR A 148 -5.28 8.16 -3.01
N ILE A 149 -5.25 8.72 -1.81
CA ILE A 149 -5.46 8.03 -0.56
C ILE A 149 -6.70 8.62 0.09
N SER A 150 -7.67 7.80 0.44
CA SER A 150 -8.84 8.23 1.19
C SER A 150 -8.59 8.06 2.69
N ALA A 151 -8.92 9.06 3.48
CA ALA A 151 -8.84 9.05 4.94
C ALA A 151 -10.21 9.36 5.55
N GLU A 152 -10.54 8.72 6.67
CA GLU A 152 -11.82 8.86 7.37
C GLU A 152 -11.86 10.10 8.29
N GLY A 153 -11.26 11.19 7.86
CA GLY A 153 -11.26 12.45 8.59
C GLY A 153 -9.92 13.15 8.55
N LYS A 154 -9.95 14.37 9.07
CA LYS A 154 -8.79 15.27 9.04
C LYS A 154 -7.61 14.77 9.87
N GLU A 155 -7.87 14.19 11.05
CA GLU A 155 -6.79 13.68 11.92
C GLU A 155 -6.01 12.54 11.28
N GLU A 156 -6.70 11.62 10.63
CA GLU A 156 -6.08 10.53 9.90
C GLU A 156 -5.31 11.06 8.69
N ALA A 157 -5.91 11.97 7.93
CA ALA A 157 -5.26 12.60 6.79
C ALA A 157 -3.98 13.34 7.20
N ASP A 158 -3.99 14.07 8.31
CA ASP A 158 -2.82 14.77 8.83
C ASP A 158 -1.72 13.80 9.29
N ARG A 159 -2.08 12.68 9.90
CA ARG A 159 -1.11 11.62 10.25
C ARG A 159 -0.43 11.04 9.03
N ILE A 160 -1.22 10.67 8.02
CA ILE A 160 -0.72 10.10 6.77
C ILE A 160 0.18 11.11 6.05
N LYS A 161 -0.28 12.37 5.91
CA LYS A 161 0.49 13.45 5.30
C LYS A 161 1.83 13.67 6.00
N LYS A 162 1.83 13.78 7.34
CA LYS A 162 3.07 13.95 8.11
C LYS A 162 4.03 12.80 7.91
N ARG A 163 3.54 11.55 7.90
CA ARG A 163 4.38 10.38 7.64
C ARG A 163 4.99 10.38 6.25
N ILE A 164 4.22 10.70 5.22
CA ILE A 164 4.74 10.80 3.85
C ILE A 164 5.78 11.92 3.75
N GLN A 165 5.52 13.08 4.36
CA GLN A 165 6.43 14.22 4.32
C GLN A 165 7.70 14.02 5.14
N SER A 166 7.63 13.32 6.27
CA SER A 166 8.82 12.98 7.08
C SER A 166 9.68 11.86 6.47
N SER A 167 9.10 11.09 5.58
CA SER A 167 9.76 9.97 4.90
C SER A 167 10.76 10.39 3.80
N PRO A 168 10.52 11.43 2.97
CA PRO A 168 11.42 11.80 1.88
C PRO A 168 12.84 12.12 2.33
N GLU A 169 13.01 12.76 3.48
CA GLU A 169 14.34 13.08 4.01
C GLU A 169 15.08 11.87 4.57
N GLY A 170 14.35 10.91 5.16
CA GLY A 170 14.87 9.63 5.59
C GLY A 170 15.35 8.76 4.44
N PHE A 171 14.76 8.90 3.25
CA PHE A 171 15.10 8.12 2.06
C PHE A 171 16.26 8.69 1.23
N ARG A 172 16.60 9.97 1.40
CA ARG A 172 17.79 10.58 0.76
C ARG A 172 19.11 10.09 1.33
N ARG A 173 19.10 9.32 2.44
CA ARG A 173 20.32 8.87 3.15
C ARG A 173 20.70 7.41 2.88
N TYR A 174 20.01 6.71 1.96
CA TYR A 174 20.35 5.33 1.59
C TYR A 174 20.62 5.21 0.10
#